data_8005cb0e1d6318c3b23d1fb0fffc4cc6
#
_entry.id   8005cb0e1d6318c3b23d1fb0fffc4cc6
#
_cell.length_a   1.000
_cell.length_b   1.000
_cell.length_c   1.000
_cell.angle_alpha   90.00
_cell.angle_beta   90.00
_cell.angle_gamma   90.00
#
_symmetry.space_group_name_H-M   'P 1'
#
loop_
_entity.id
_entity.type
_entity.pdbx_description
1 polymer ?
#
loop_
_entity_poly.entity_id
_entity_poly.type
_entity_poly.pdbx_seq_one_letter_code
_entity_poly.pdbx_strand_id
1 'polypeptide(L)'
;MTAVRAFTAIVNPAAGGSASASCLIPLGRLLREAGAELDVEYSRGMEHAADVARAAAEAGRVVLGVGGDGMVGCVGGALAGTDAVLGIVPAGRGNDFARQLGVPADAEELAPLLLEGEPRAVDAVEANGTPVLGSVYAGIDAIANDNANRTRLLRGSAAYYVGALRAVLTWRHADYLITVDGAEHRREGYTVVAANSGYYGFGKHIAPDARVDDGLLDVVVIRKAPRTLFFAVMRELADGSHVRRPEVEVMRGREVRIELAGKPGRRLPYGADGELPGVLPVTARVMPGALRVLAP
;
A
#
# COMPACT_ATOMS: atom_id res chain seq x y z
N MET A 1 17.56 31.33 8.47
CA MET A 1 18.25 30.00 8.59
C MET A 1 17.15 28.98 8.83
N THR A 2 16.84 28.16 7.84
CA THR A 2 15.93 27.02 8.00
C THR A 2 16.55 26.10 9.04
N ALA A 3 15.77 25.67 10.04
CA ALA A 3 16.25 24.72 11.05
C ALA A 3 16.72 23.43 10.34
N VAL A 4 17.92 22.98 10.68
CA VAL A 4 18.49 21.73 10.15
C VAL A 4 17.57 20.58 10.56
N ARG A 5 17.06 19.82 9.59
CA ARG A 5 16.18 18.68 9.86
C ARG A 5 16.98 17.52 10.49
N ALA A 6 16.38 16.87 11.45
CA ALA A 6 16.87 15.65 12.03
C ALA A 6 16.03 14.44 11.55
N PHE A 7 16.67 13.40 11.09
CA PHE A 7 16.04 12.22 10.50
C PHE A 7 16.29 10.96 11.31
N THR A 8 15.31 10.07 11.37
CA THR A 8 15.48 8.69 11.81
C THR A 8 15.08 7.76 10.67
N ALA A 9 16.04 7.08 10.07
CA ALA A 9 15.82 6.12 8.99
C ALA A 9 15.60 4.73 9.56
N ILE A 10 14.43 4.14 9.28
CA ILE A 10 14.03 2.81 9.74
C ILE A 10 14.17 1.83 8.57
N VAL A 11 15.08 0.86 8.71
CA VAL A 11 15.46 -0.08 7.66
C VAL A 11 15.07 -1.50 8.04
N ASN A 12 14.42 -2.23 7.11
CA ASN A 12 14.21 -3.67 7.28
C ASN A 12 15.37 -4.46 6.65
N PRO A 13 16.24 -5.08 7.44
CA PRO A 13 17.39 -5.84 6.92
C PRO A 13 16.98 -7.11 6.17
N ALA A 14 15.79 -7.65 6.42
CA ALA A 14 15.29 -8.87 5.78
C ALA A 14 14.66 -8.62 4.39
N ALA A 15 14.25 -7.38 4.10
CA ALA A 15 13.57 -7.02 2.86
C ALA A 15 14.52 -6.49 1.79
N GLY A 16 15.54 -7.27 1.38
CA GLY A 16 16.44 -6.91 0.31
C GLY A 16 17.66 -6.11 0.76
N GLY A 17 18.39 -6.58 1.76
CA GLY A 17 19.48 -5.89 2.44
C GLY A 17 20.52 -5.15 1.57
N SER A 18 20.79 -5.63 0.34
CA SER A 18 21.65 -4.91 -0.61
C SER A 18 20.95 -3.69 -1.25
N ALA A 19 19.64 -3.78 -1.54
CA ALA A 19 18.91 -2.69 -2.18
C ALA A 19 18.70 -1.51 -1.20
N SER A 20 18.30 -1.79 0.04
CA SER A 20 18.14 -0.73 1.05
C SER A 20 19.47 -0.03 1.36
N ALA A 21 20.57 -0.76 1.43
CA ALA A 21 21.89 -0.18 1.64
C ALA A 21 22.35 0.65 0.44
N SER A 22 22.12 0.17 -0.79
CA SER A 22 22.50 0.90 -2.00
C SER A 22 21.77 2.23 -2.18
N CYS A 23 20.53 2.34 -1.71
CA CYS A 23 19.78 3.60 -1.72
C CYS A 23 20.14 4.51 -0.54
N LEU A 24 20.28 3.95 0.66
CA LEU A 24 20.49 4.74 1.88
C LEU A 24 21.90 5.32 2.01
N ILE A 25 22.95 4.63 1.54
CA ILE A 25 24.33 5.09 1.66
C ILE A 25 24.55 6.41 0.91
N PRO A 26 24.26 6.53 -0.41
CA PRO A 26 24.41 7.79 -1.11
C PRO A 26 23.52 8.90 -0.54
N LEU A 27 22.26 8.59 -0.22
CA LEU A 27 21.33 9.53 0.38
C LEU A 27 21.85 10.05 1.74
N GLY A 28 22.30 9.15 2.61
CA GLY A 28 22.83 9.51 3.93
C GLY A 28 24.09 10.37 3.87
N ARG A 29 24.90 10.22 2.82
CA ARG A 29 26.04 11.11 2.56
C ARG A 29 25.53 12.52 2.21
N LEU A 30 24.61 12.64 1.26
CA LEU A 30 24.07 13.93 0.83
C LEU A 30 23.38 14.68 1.98
N LEU A 31 22.57 13.98 2.79
CA LEU A 31 21.91 14.60 3.95
C LEU A 31 22.94 15.14 4.98
N ARG A 32 23.99 14.38 5.28
CA ARG A 32 25.04 14.82 6.22
C ARG A 32 25.91 15.94 5.66
N GLU A 33 26.24 15.92 4.36
CA GLU A 33 26.96 17.00 3.69
C GLU A 33 26.15 18.32 3.71
N ALA A 34 24.82 18.24 3.71
CA ALA A 34 23.91 19.38 3.89
C ALA A 34 23.75 19.79 5.38
N GLY A 35 24.44 19.12 6.31
CA GLY A 35 24.38 19.41 7.74
C GLY A 35 23.24 18.75 8.50
N ALA A 36 22.45 17.90 7.87
CA ALA A 36 21.35 17.20 8.54
C ALA A 36 21.84 16.09 9.47
N GLU A 37 21.15 15.89 10.59
CA GLU A 37 21.35 14.76 11.46
C GLU A 37 20.61 13.53 10.90
N LEU A 38 21.30 12.38 10.86
CA LEU A 38 20.71 11.13 10.40
C LEU A 38 21.08 9.98 11.32
N ASP A 39 20.09 9.46 12.03
CA ASP A 39 20.17 8.20 12.75
C ASP A 39 19.60 7.06 11.89
N VAL A 40 20.21 5.89 11.98
CA VAL A 40 19.78 4.71 11.20
C VAL A 40 19.49 3.57 12.16
N GLU A 41 18.23 3.13 12.14
CA GLU A 41 17.74 2.04 12.98
C GLU A 41 17.35 0.83 12.11
N TYR A 42 17.96 -0.31 12.42
CA TYR A 42 17.60 -1.57 11.77
C TYR A 42 16.48 -2.27 12.53
N SER A 43 15.34 -2.43 11.88
CA SER A 43 14.19 -3.06 12.53
C SER A 43 14.42 -4.55 12.76
N ARG A 44 13.94 -5.04 13.90
CA ARG A 44 13.91 -6.47 14.25
C ARG A 44 12.61 -7.15 13.83
N GLY A 45 11.69 -6.39 13.25
CA GLY A 45 10.37 -6.79 12.79
C GLY A 45 9.46 -5.57 12.65
N MET A 46 8.24 -5.77 12.15
CA MET A 46 7.30 -4.66 11.89
C MET A 46 6.86 -3.96 13.19
N GLU A 47 6.61 -4.69 14.26
CA GLU A 47 6.28 -4.11 15.57
C GLU A 47 7.39 -3.18 16.07
N HIS A 48 8.65 -3.65 16.04
CA HIS A 48 9.79 -2.83 16.40
C HIS A 48 9.96 -1.60 15.49
N ALA A 49 9.69 -1.74 14.17
CA ALA A 49 9.73 -0.61 13.25
C ALA A 49 8.68 0.45 13.62
N ALA A 50 7.47 0.03 13.98
CA ALA A 50 6.41 0.92 14.43
C ALA A 50 6.75 1.62 15.74
N ASP A 51 7.39 0.92 16.70
CA ASP A 51 7.82 1.52 17.97
C ASP A 51 8.91 2.58 17.77
N VAL A 52 9.91 2.27 16.94
CA VAL A 52 10.96 3.24 16.57
C VAL A 52 10.37 4.45 15.87
N ALA A 53 9.38 4.24 14.98
CA ALA A 53 8.72 5.35 14.29
C ALA A 53 8.02 6.29 15.27
N ARG A 54 7.26 5.75 16.22
CA ARG A 54 6.60 6.55 17.26
C ARG A 54 7.60 7.32 18.13
N ALA A 55 8.65 6.64 18.60
CA ALA A 55 9.68 7.28 19.41
C ALA A 55 10.42 8.40 18.68
N ALA A 56 10.72 8.22 17.39
CA ALA A 56 11.35 9.25 16.57
C ALA A 56 10.39 10.45 16.34
N ALA A 57 9.11 10.18 16.13
CA ALA A 57 8.07 11.21 16.02
C ALA A 57 7.93 12.03 17.30
N GLU A 58 7.90 11.38 18.47
CA GLU A 58 7.87 12.03 19.79
C GLU A 58 9.11 12.91 20.04
N ALA A 59 10.25 12.51 19.48
CA ALA A 59 11.48 13.31 19.50
C ALA A 59 11.51 14.46 18.49
N GLY A 60 10.42 14.69 17.72
CA GLY A 60 10.31 15.75 16.71
C GLY A 60 11.16 15.51 15.46
N ARG A 61 11.57 14.28 15.18
CA ARG A 61 12.41 13.93 14.03
C ARG A 61 11.52 13.55 12.82
N VAL A 62 12.02 13.80 11.63
CA VAL A 62 11.42 13.26 10.40
C VAL A 62 11.72 11.78 10.33
N VAL A 63 10.68 10.96 10.15
CA VAL A 63 10.80 9.51 10.11
C VAL A 63 10.93 9.04 8.67
N LEU A 64 12.03 8.35 8.32
CA LEU A 64 12.24 7.81 6.99
C LEU A 64 11.92 6.32 6.98
N GLY A 65 10.89 5.93 6.23
CA GLY A 65 10.59 4.54 5.91
C GLY A 65 11.49 4.06 4.76
N VAL A 66 12.53 3.27 5.06
CA VAL A 66 13.49 2.77 4.06
C VAL A 66 13.16 1.34 3.67
N GLY A 67 12.57 1.15 2.49
CA GLY A 67 12.17 -0.19 2.04
C GLY A 67 11.09 -0.18 0.97
N GLY A 68 10.37 -1.29 0.87
CA GLY A 68 9.19 -1.43 0.02
C GLY A 68 7.90 -1.11 0.75
N ASP A 69 6.76 -1.40 0.10
CA ASP A 69 5.42 -1.04 0.56
C ASP A 69 5.11 -1.51 1.99
N GLY A 70 5.55 -2.71 2.39
CA GLY A 70 5.34 -3.20 3.76
C GLY A 70 6.03 -2.35 4.83
N MET A 71 7.26 -1.85 4.57
CA MET A 71 7.95 -0.96 5.51
C MET A 71 7.29 0.42 5.52
N VAL A 72 6.97 0.96 4.36
CA VAL A 72 6.29 2.26 4.24
C VAL A 72 4.92 2.21 4.91
N GLY A 73 4.15 1.13 4.68
CA GLY A 73 2.86 0.90 5.32
C GLY A 73 2.94 0.80 6.84
N CYS A 74 3.94 0.05 7.34
CA CYS A 74 4.17 -0.11 8.78
C CYS A 74 4.53 1.23 9.45
N VAL A 75 5.52 1.94 8.91
CA VAL A 75 5.98 3.23 9.46
C VAL A 75 4.89 4.28 9.32
N GLY A 76 4.28 4.42 8.13
CA GLY A 76 3.20 5.37 7.90
C GLY A 76 1.96 5.06 8.76
N GLY A 77 1.62 3.79 8.92
CA GLY A 77 0.53 3.37 9.82
C GLY A 77 0.78 3.74 11.29
N ALA A 78 2.05 3.64 11.73
CA ALA A 78 2.43 4.05 13.09
C ALA A 78 2.35 5.57 13.32
N LEU A 79 2.48 6.36 12.25
CA LEU A 79 2.43 7.83 12.27
C LEU A 79 1.04 8.39 11.93
N ALA A 80 0.12 7.55 11.43
CA ALA A 80 -1.21 7.99 11.04
C ALA A 80 -1.98 8.64 12.21
N GLY A 81 -2.58 9.78 11.95
CA GLY A 81 -3.29 10.58 12.97
C GLY A 81 -2.39 11.40 13.89
N THR A 82 -1.10 11.52 13.58
CA THR A 82 -0.15 12.39 14.30
C THR A 82 0.36 13.51 13.40
N ASP A 83 1.03 14.52 13.99
CA ASP A 83 1.70 15.60 13.24
C ASP A 83 3.09 15.21 12.72
N ALA A 84 3.52 13.98 12.92
CA ALA A 84 4.82 13.50 12.52
C ALA A 84 4.98 13.48 10.99
N VAL A 85 6.18 13.79 10.53
CA VAL A 85 6.49 13.84 9.10
C VAL A 85 7.14 12.54 8.65
N LEU A 86 6.54 11.91 7.64
CA LEU A 86 7.06 10.74 6.95
C LEU A 86 7.87 11.15 5.72
N GLY A 87 9.08 10.67 5.59
CA GLY A 87 9.82 10.59 4.35
C GLY A 87 9.86 9.14 3.85
N ILE A 88 9.79 8.93 2.55
CA ILE A 88 9.85 7.61 1.94
C ILE A 88 11.16 7.46 1.18
N VAL A 89 11.90 6.39 1.45
CA VAL A 89 13.09 6.00 0.68
C VAL A 89 12.76 4.69 -0.04
N PRO A 90 12.36 4.76 -1.34
CA PRO A 90 11.88 3.61 -2.08
C PRO A 90 13.01 2.62 -2.35
N ALA A 91 13.03 1.48 -1.65
CA ALA A 91 14.05 0.44 -1.77
C ALA A 91 13.46 -0.97 -1.93
N GLY A 92 12.19 -1.06 -2.26
CA GLY A 92 11.46 -2.29 -2.52
C GLY A 92 11.30 -2.58 -4.02
N ARG A 93 10.47 -3.60 -4.33
CA ARG A 93 10.17 -4.00 -5.71
C ARG A 93 8.97 -3.27 -6.30
N GLY A 94 7.94 -2.99 -5.49
CA GLY A 94 6.71 -2.31 -5.90
C GLY A 94 6.85 -0.81 -5.74
N ASN A 95 7.04 -0.38 -4.51
CA ASN A 95 7.06 1.01 -4.08
C ASN A 95 5.80 1.74 -4.56
N ASP A 96 4.65 1.08 -4.42
CA ASP A 96 3.39 1.50 -5.03
C ASP A 96 2.91 2.82 -4.43
N PHE A 97 3.03 3.00 -3.11
CA PHE A 97 2.66 4.25 -2.45
C PHE A 97 3.64 5.40 -2.77
N ALA A 98 4.95 5.12 -2.84
CA ALA A 98 5.93 6.10 -3.30
C ALA A 98 5.68 6.53 -4.75
N ARG A 99 5.31 5.60 -5.62
CA ARG A 99 4.92 5.85 -7.01
C ARG A 99 3.68 6.75 -7.08
N GLN A 100 2.66 6.49 -6.28
CA GLN A 100 1.46 7.32 -6.20
C GLN A 100 1.77 8.76 -5.84
N LEU A 101 2.72 8.96 -4.94
CA LEU A 101 3.14 10.28 -4.47
C LEU A 101 4.17 10.97 -5.37
N GLY A 102 4.71 10.28 -6.39
CA GLY A 102 5.78 10.79 -7.23
C GLY A 102 7.13 10.91 -6.53
N VAL A 103 7.35 10.17 -5.43
CA VAL A 103 8.60 10.22 -4.67
C VAL A 103 9.73 9.59 -5.49
N PRO A 104 10.84 10.31 -5.76
CA PRO A 104 11.95 9.80 -6.53
C PRO A 104 12.70 8.69 -5.78
N ALA A 105 13.25 7.72 -6.53
CA ALA A 105 14.08 6.66 -5.97
C ALA A 105 15.58 7.00 -6.01
N ASP A 106 15.97 7.95 -6.84
CA ASP A 106 17.34 8.43 -6.94
C ASP A 106 17.70 9.32 -5.75
N ALA A 107 18.90 9.12 -5.19
CA ALA A 107 19.34 9.83 -4.00
C ALA A 107 19.57 11.33 -4.23
N GLU A 108 20.00 11.72 -5.44
CA GLU A 108 20.29 13.12 -5.78
C GLU A 108 18.98 13.92 -5.95
N GLU A 109 17.91 13.27 -6.43
CA GLU A 109 16.57 13.87 -6.52
C GLU A 109 15.83 13.83 -5.17
N LEU A 110 16.05 12.78 -4.37
CA LEU A 110 15.37 12.59 -3.09
C LEU A 110 15.92 13.50 -1.97
N ALA A 111 17.23 13.74 -1.95
CA ALA A 111 17.85 14.53 -0.88
C ALA A 111 17.30 15.96 -0.78
N PRO A 112 17.15 16.75 -1.86
CA PRO A 112 16.52 18.06 -1.81
C PRO A 112 15.08 18.02 -1.32
N LEU A 113 14.29 17.01 -1.75
CA LEU A 113 12.91 16.82 -1.29
C LEU A 113 12.85 16.59 0.22
N LEU A 114 13.73 15.79 0.78
CA LEU A 114 13.78 15.53 2.21
C LEU A 114 14.26 16.75 3.02
N LEU A 115 15.23 17.49 2.49
CA LEU A 115 15.83 18.65 3.17
C LEU A 115 14.92 19.87 3.15
N GLU A 116 14.29 20.16 2.02
CA GLU A 116 13.64 21.43 1.73
C GLU A 116 12.13 21.30 1.46
N GLY A 117 11.64 20.09 1.10
CA GLY A 117 10.25 19.87 0.73
C GLY A 117 9.28 20.18 1.87
N GLU A 118 8.10 20.68 1.54
CA GLU A 118 7.03 20.91 2.50
C GLU A 118 6.18 19.62 2.65
N PRO A 119 5.85 19.23 3.90
CA PRO A 119 5.02 18.05 4.10
C PRO A 119 3.60 18.26 3.57
N ARG A 120 3.13 17.35 2.72
CA ARG A 120 1.75 17.29 2.23
C ARG A 120 0.91 16.43 3.16
N ALA A 121 -0.33 16.89 3.43
CA ALA A 121 -1.32 16.06 4.07
C ALA A 121 -1.85 15.04 3.05
N VAL A 122 -1.82 13.75 3.41
CA VAL A 122 -2.37 12.66 2.61
C VAL A 122 -3.24 11.77 3.47
N ASP A 123 -4.19 11.13 2.83
CA ASP A 123 -5.15 10.25 3.48
C ASP A 123 -4.51 8.90 3.83
N ALA A 124 -5.03 8.29 4.86
CA ALA A 124 -4.82 6.88 5.18
C ALA A 124 -6.19 6.18 5.23
N VAL A 125 -6.17 4.88 5.44
CA VAL A 125 -7.38 4.06 5.58
C VAL A 125 -7.34 3.33 6.91
N GLU A 126 -8.43 3.32 7.64
CA GLU A 126 -8.62 2.41 8.77
C GLU A 126 -9.36 1.16 8.25
N ALA A 127 -8.74 0.01 8.34
CA ALA A 127 -9.31 -1.29 7.96
C ALA A 127 -9.46 -2.19 9.18
N ASN A 128 -10.67 -2.29 9.76
CA ASN A 128 -10.93 -3.04 10.98
C ASN A 128 -9.92 -2.73 12.12
N GLY A 129 -9.60 -1.45 12.34
CA GLY A 129 -8.65 -0.99 13.36
C GLY A 129 -7.18 -1.00 12.93
N THR A 130 -6.85 -1.42 11.71
CA THR A 130 -5.49 -1.44 11.18
C THR A 130 -5.29 -0.29 10.18
N PRO A 131 -4.29 0.59 10.37
CA PRO A 131 -3.94 1.60 9.37
C PRO A 131 -3.40 0.98 8.08
N VAL A 132 -3.84 1.49 6.93
CA VAL A 132 -3.48 1.07 5.57
C VAL A 132 -3.25 2.33 4.74
N LEU A 133 -2.25 2.36 3.88
CA LEU A 133 -1.93 3.52 3.05
C LEU A 133 -2.45 3.39 1.62
N GLY A 134 -2.37 2.20 1.05
CA GLY A 134 -2.68 1.93 -0.35
C GLY A 134 -4.10 1.43 -0.57
N SER A 135 -4.36 0.16 -0.26
CA SER A 135 -5.64 -0.46 -0.59
C SER A 135 -6.03 -1.62 0.31
N VAL A 136 -7.35 -1.80 0.44
CA VAL A 136 -7.98 -2.97 1.06
C VAL A 136 -8.70 -3.75 -0.04
N TYR A 137 -8.45 -5.05 -0.15
CA TYR A 137 -8.99 -5.84 -1.24
C TYR A 137 -9.43 -7.25 -0.81
N ALA A 138 -10.40 -7.80 -1.52
CA ALA A 138 -10.89 -9.14 -1.29
C ALA A 138 -11.21 -9.83 -2.61
N GLY A 139 -10.80 -11.09 -2.74
CA GLY A 139 -11.05 -11.86 -3.94
C GLY A 139 -9.84 -12.64 -4.41
N ILE A 140 -9.69 -12.71 -5.72
CA ILE A 140 -8.61 -13.46 -6.35
C ILE A 140 -7.23 -12.96 -5.92
N ASP A 141 -7.09 -11.65 -5.69
CA ASP A 141 -5.83 -11.01 -5.30
C ASP A 141 -5.40 -11.46 -3.90
N ALA A 142 -6.33 -11.48 -2.95
CA ALA A 142 -6.07 -11.97 -1.59
C ALA A 142 -5.73 -13.47 -1.59
N ILE A 143 -6.39 -14.27 -2.42
CA ILE A 143 -6.07 -15.69 -2.58
C ILE A 143 -4.71 -15.91 -3.26
N ALA A 144 -4.37 -15.08 -4.25
CA ALA A 144 -3.06 -15.13 -4.89
C ALA A 144 -1.94 -14.84 -3.88
N ASN A 145 -2.14 -13.86 -3.02
CA ASN A 145 -1.23 -13.51 -1.94
C ASN A 145 -1.12 -14.65 -0.90
N ASP A 146 -2.25 -15.22 -0.44
CA ASP A 146 -2.25 -16.38 0.47
C ASP A 146 -1.50 -17.58 -0.13
N ASN A 147 -1.76 -17.89 -1.41
CA ASN A 147 -1.05 -18.96 -2.11
C ASN A 147 0.45 -18.70 -2.23
N ALA A 148 0.86 -17.46 -2.52
CA ALA A 148 2.27 -17.09 -2.60
C ALA A 148 2.97 -17.24 -1.24
N ASN A 149 2.34 -16.81 -0.15
CA ASN A 149 2.86 -16.93 1.21
C ASN A 149 3.00 -18.38 1.67
N ARG A 150 2.11 -19.27 1.21
CA ARG A 150 2.17 -20.72 1.51
C ARG A 150 3.19 -21.49 0.65
N THR A 151 3.66 -20.91 -0.45
CA THR A 151 4.58 -21.59 -1.36
C THR A 151 6.01 -21.49 -0.85
N ARG A 152 6.40 -22.43 0.03
CA ARG A 152 7.74 -22.46 0.68
C ARG A 152 8.91 -22.77 -0.26
N LEU A 153 8.65 -23.39 -1.42
CA LEU A 153 9.66 -23.88 -2.37
C LEU A 153 10.18 -22.81 -3.34
N LEU A 154 9.42 -21.73 -3.54
CA LEU A 154 9.77 -20.65 -4.45
C LEU A 154 9.90 -19.34 -3.65
N ARG A 155 10.93 -18.57 -3.94
CA ARG A 155 11.17 -17.27 -3.30
C ARG A 155 11.02 -16.14 -4.33
N GLY A 156 10.54 -14.98 -3.87
CA GLY A 156 10.46 -13.77 -4.68
C GLY A 156 9.30 -13.75 -5.68
N SER A 157 9.50 -13.10 -6.82
CA SER A 157 8.47 -12.89 -7.85
C SER A 157 7.90 -14.20 -8.44
N ALA A 158 8.71 -15.26 -8.53
CA ALA A 158 8.25 -16.55 -9.05
C ALA A 158 7.15 -17.18 -8.19
N ALA A 159 7.25 -17.10 -6.86
CA ALA A 159 6.21 -17.58 -5.94
C ALA A 159 4.89 -16.84 -6.16
N TYR A 160 4.97 -15.51 -6.37
CA TYR A 160 3.80 -14.69 -6.64
C TYR A 160 3.12 -15.05 -7.96
N TYR A 161 3.88 -15.24 -9.05
CA TYR A 161 3.32 -15.63 -10.35
C TYR A 161 2.66 -17.02 -10.30
N VAL A 162 3.28 -17.99 -9.63
CA VAL A 162 2.70 -19.33 -9.44
C VAL A 162 1.44 -19.26 -8.58
N GLY A 163 1.45 -18.47 -7.50
CA GLY A 163 0.29 -18.22 -6.64
C GLY A 163 -0.87 -17.58 -7.40
N ALA A 164 -0.57 -16.56 -8.23
CA ALA A 164 -1.55 -15.91 -9.08
C ALA A 164 -2.14 -16.85 -10.13
N LEU A 165 -1.30 -17.60 -10.84
CA LEU A 165 -1.75 -18.58 -11.83
C LEU A 165 -2.66 -19.64 -11.19
N ARG A 166 -2.26 -20.18 -10.03
CA ARG A 166 -3.08 -21.14 -9.28
C ARG A 166 -4.41 -20.52 -8.84
N ALA A 167 -4.40 -19.28 -8.37
CA ALA A 167 -5.62 -18.56 -8.01
C ALA A 167 -6.55 -18.42 -9.22
N VAL A 168 -6.05 -18.02 -10.40
CA VAL A 168 -6.85 -17.91 -11.64
C VAL A 168 -7.48 -19.24 -12.03
N LEU A 169 -6.71 -20.32 -11.94
CA LEU A 169 -7.17 -21.66 -12.34
C LEU A 169 -8.22 -22.25 -11.37
N THR A 170 -8.08 -21.96 -10.08
CA THR A 170 -8.91 -22.56 -9.02
C THR A 170 -9.99 -21.63 -8.49
N TRP A 171 -9.87 -20.32 -8.72
CA TRP A 171 -10.81 -19.35 -8.18
C TRP A 171 -12.21 -19.51 -8.76
N ARG A 172 -13.19 -19.54 -7.86
CA ARG A 172 -14.61 -19.40 -8.19
C ARG A 172 -15.06 -18.02 -7.76
N HIS A 173 -15.78 -17.33 -8.62
CA HIS A 173 -16.36 -16.04 -8.30
C HIS A 173 -16.98 -16.04 -6.91
N ALA A 174 -16.87 -14.93 -6.21
CA ALA A 174 -17.57 -14.70 -4.95
C ALA A 174 -18.74 -13.76 -5.18
N ASP A 175 -19.77 -13.96 -4.39
CA ASP A 175 -20.92 -13.05 -4.33
C ASP A 175 -20.66 -12.11 -3.16
N TYR A 176 -20.44 -10.83 -3.47
CA TYR A 176 -20.11 -9.78 -2.51
C TYR A 176 -21.33 -8.92 -2.22
N LEU A 177 -21.50 -8.56 -0.96
CA LEU A 177 -22.30 -7.42 -0.54
C LEU A 177 -21.32 -6.29 -0.21
N ILE A 178 -21.37 -5.22 -0.98
CA ILE A 178 -20.50 -4.06 -0.86
C ILE A 178 -21.36 -2.91 -0.40
N THR A 179 -21.09 -2.35 0.76
CA THR A 179 -21.77 -1.16 1.26
C THR A 179 -20.84 0.03 1.12
N VAL A 180 -21.23 1.03 0.34
CA VAL A 180 -20.49 2.28 0.13
C VAL A 180 -21.32 3.42 0.69
N ASP A 181 -20.84 4.07 1.74
CA ASP A 181 -21.52 5.15 2.45
C ASP A 181 -23.00 4.83 2.80
N GLY A 182 -23.26 3.57 3.21
CA GLY A 182 -24.58 3.07 3.55
C GLY A 182 -25.40 2.54 2.38
N ALA A 183 -24.98 2.74 1.12
CA ALA A 183 -25.65 2.17 -0.04
C ALA A 183 -25.14 0.75 -0.34
N GLU A 184 -26.05 -0.21 -0.43
CA GLU A 184 -25.75 -1.62 -0.66
C GLU A 184 -25.69 -1.97 -2.15
N HIS A 185 -24.63 -2.65 -2.56
CA HIS A 185 -24.38 -3.13 -3.90
C HIS A 185 -24.03 -4.61 -3.87
N ARG A 186 -24.90 -5.46 -4.42
CA ARG A 186 -24.59 -6.89 -4.54
C ARG A 186 -23.94 -7.18 -5.89
N ARG A 187 -22.75 -7.79 -5.86
CA ARG A 187 -21.97 -8.08 -7.09
C ARG A 187 -21.32 -9.46 -7.00
N GLU A 188 -21.45 -10.23 -8.07
CA GLU A 188 -20.68 -11.46 -8.28
C GLU A 188 -19.42 -11.11 -9.09
N GLY A 189 -18.23 -11.44 -8.56
CA GLY A 189 -16.99 -11.00 -9.21
C GLY A 189 -15.73 -11.73 -8.79
N TYR A 190 -14.65 -11.30 -9.43
CA TYR A 190 -13.29 -11.76 -9.18
C TYR A 190 -12.69 -11.12 -7.94
N THR A 191 -12.83 -9.82 -7.84
CA THR A 191 -12.24 -9.02 -6.76
C THR A 191 -13.02 -7.73 -6.51
N VAL A 192 -12.89 -7.23 -5.30
CA VAL A 192 -13.32 -5.90 -4.85
C VAL A 192 -12.12 -5.25 -4.20
N VAL A 193 -11.79 -4.03 -4.62
CA VAL A 193 -10.67 -3.24 -4.08
C VAL A 193 -11.21 -1.90 -3.64
N ALA A 194 -11.01 -1.54 -2.38
CA ALA A 194 -11.19 -0.19 -1.85
C ALA A 194 -9.82 0.49 -1.82
N ALA A 195 -9.57 1.38 -2.75
CA ALA A 195 -8.28 1.96 -3.04
C ALA A 195 -8.21 3.42 -2.58
N ASN A 196 -7.21 3.75 -1.75
CA ASN A 196 -6.75 5.09 -1.46
C ASN A 196 -5.68 5.52 -2.48
N SER A 197 -4.81 4.58 -2.85
CA SER A 197 -3.77 4.75 -3.88
C SER A 197 -4.17 4.07 -5.18
N GLY A 198 -3.84 4.68 -6.32
CA GLY A 198 -4.10 4.11 -7.64
C GLY A 198 -3.28 2.86 -7.94
N TYR A 199 -2.16 2.67 -7.26
CA TYR A 199 -1.23 1.57 -7.51
C TYR A 199 -1.29 0.50 -6.42
N TYR A 200 -1.13 -0.76 -6.83
CA TYR A 200 -0.95 -1.91 -5.94
C TYR A 200 -0.20 -3.04 -6.65
N GLY A 201 0.31 -4.01 -5.91
CA GLY A 201 0.80 -5.26 -6.47
C GLY A 201 1.89 -5.08 -7.53
N PHE A 202 2.96 -4.36 -7.20
CA PHE A 202 4.12 -4.09 -8.04
C PHE A 202 3.84 -3.19 -9.27
N GLY A 203 3.22 -2.05 -9.05
CA GLY A 203 3.00 -1.02 -10.06
C GLY A 203 1.79 -1.24 -10.95
N LYS A 204 0.85 -2.12 -10.57
CA LYS A 204 -0.42 -2.25 -11.27
C LYS A 204 -1.33 -1.08 -10.91
N HIS A 205 -1.89 -0.45 -11.93
CA HIS A 205 -2.73 0.74 -11.81
C HIS A 205 -4.20 0.34 -11.68
N ILE A 206 -4.60 -0.11 -10.48
CA ILE A 206 -5.95 -0.65 -10.21
C ILE A 206 -7.04 0.41 -10.16
N ALA A 207 -6.74 1.59 -9.64
CA ALA A 207 -7.66 2.71 -9.52
C ALA A 207 -7.02 3.97 -10.12
N PRO A 208 -7.08 4.16 -11.46
CA PRO A 208 -6.34 5.21 -12.15
C PRO A 208 -6.69 6.64 -11.72
N ASP A 209 -7.92 6.84 -11.26
CA ASP A 209 -8.42 8.16 -10.83
C ASP A 209 -8.31 8.37 -9.32
N ALA A 210 -7.78 7.39 -8.56
CA ALA A 210 -7.64 7.49 -7.11
C ALA A 210 -6.62 8.56 -6.71
N ARG A 211 -7.00 9.34 -5.72
CA ARG A 211 -6.20 10.42 -5.14
C ARG A 211 -6.05 10.20 -3.65
N VAL A 212 -4.85 10.37 -3.16
CA VAL A 212 -4.52 10.17 -1.74
C VAL A 212 -4.81 11.41 -0.87
N ASP A 213 -5.53 12.41 -1.38
CA ASP A 213 -5.75 13.71 -0.74
C ASP A 213 -7.17 14.27 -0.94
N ASP A 214 -8.14 13.44 -1.35
CA ASP A 214 -9.51 13.89 -1.64
C ASP A 214 -10.57 13.37 -0.64
N GLY A 215 -10.13 12.61 0.36
CA GLY A 215 -11.00 12.08 1.41
C GLY A 215 -11.95 10.97 0.92
N LEU A 216 -11.60 10.27 -0.17
CA LEU A 216 -12.43 9.22 -0.76
C LEU A 216 -11.62 7.94 -1.02
N LEU A 217 -12.33 6.84 -1.11
CA LEU A 217 -11.83 5.55 -1.60
C LEU A 217 -12.45 5.26 -2.96
N ASP A 218 -11.63 4.85 -3.93
CA ASP A 218 -12.09 4.34 -5.20
C ASP A 218 -12.35 2.83 -5.07
N VAL A 219 -13.63 2.43 -5.24
CA VAL A 219 -14.06 1.05 -5.06
C VAL A 219 -14.15 0.39 -6.42
N VAL A 220 -13.12 -0.38 -6.77
CA VAL A 220 -13.05 -1.08 -8.05
C VAL A 220 -13.54 -2.51 -7.89
N VAL A 221 -14.57 -2.85 -8.67
CA VAL A 221 -15.16 -4.20 -8.70
C VAL A 221 -14.95 -4.82 -10.07
N ILE A 222 -14.16 -5.89 -10.13
CA ILE A 222 -14.03 -6.69 -11.36
C ILE A 222 -15.06 -7.80 -11.28
N ARG A 223 -16.16 -7.60 -12.04
CA ARG A 223 -17.32 -8.48 -12.04
C ARG A 223 -17.03 -9.81 -12.74
N LYS A 224 -17.93 -10.76 -12.54
CA LYS A 224 -17.89 -12.06 -13.19
C LYS A 224 -17.82 -11.91 -14.70
N ALA A 225 -16.87 -12.59 -15.31
CA ALA A 225 -16.60 -12.61 -16.74
C ALA A 225 -15.96 -13.95 -17.14
N PRO A 226 -15.88 -14.29 -18.44
CA PRO A 226 -15.11 -15.43 -18.89
C PRO A 226 -13.63 -15.35 -18.45
N ARG A 227 -13.03 -16.48 -18.07
CA ARG A 227 -11.64 -16.52 -17.58
C ARG A 227 -10.62 -15.97 -18.58
N THR A 228 -10.92 -16.01 -19.87
CA THR A 228 -10.09 -15.42 -20.92
C THR A 228 -9.93 -13.90 -20.76
N LEU A 229 -10.95 -13.24 -20.18
CA LEU A 229 -10.90 -11.82 -19.88
C LEU A 229 -9.84 -11.47 -18.83
N PHE A 230 -9.56 -12.39 -17.91
CA PHE A 230 -8.56 -12.15 -16.87
C PHE A 230 -7.20 -11.73 -17.44
N PHE A 231 -6.73 -12.38 -18.51
CA PHE A 231 -5.44 -12.03 -19.12
C PHE A 231 -5.46 -10.62 -19.76
N ALA A 232 -6.60 -10.24 -20.35
CA ALA A 232 -6.78 -8.90 -20.91
C ALA A 232 -6.75 -7.83 -19.79
N VAL A 233 -7.53 -8.05 -18.72
CA VAL A 233 -7.55 -7.16 -17.55
C VAL A 233 -6.16 -7.05 -16.93
N MET A 234 -5.44 -8.16 -16.76
CA MET A 234 -4.08 -8.16 -16.19
C MET A 234 -3.09 -7.32 -17.02
N ARG A 235 -3.24 -7.31 -18.34
CA ARG A 235 -2.42 -6.45 -19.21
C ARG A 235 -2.81 -4.98 -19.07
N GLU A 236 -4.10 -4.70 -19.01
CA GLU A 236 -4.65 -3.34 -18.91
C GLU A 236 -4.46 -2.70 -17.52
N LEU A 237 -4.17 -3.51 -16.50
CA LEU A 237 -3.71 -3.00 -15.20
C LEU A 237 -2.35 -2.29 -15.27
N ALA A 238 -1.59 -2.44 -16.35
CA ALA A 238 -0.32 -1.74 -16.52
C ALA A 238 -0.52 -0.22 -16.76
N ASP A 239 -1.60 0.15 -17.44
CA ASP A 239 -1.94 1.54 -17.81
C ASP A 239 -3.29 2.02 -17.23
N GLY A 240 -3.97 1.16 -16.48
CA GLY A 240 -5.26 1.48 -15.87
C GLY A 240 -6.46 1.42 -16.83
N SER A 241 -6.26 1.03 -18.10
CA SER A 241 -7.34 1.04 -19.11
C SER A 241 -8.47 0.04 -18.85
N HIS A 242 -8.26 -0.93 -17.95
CA HIS A 242 -9.25 -1.91 -17.53
C HIS A 242 -10.54 -1.28 -16.97
N VAL A 243 -10.48 -0.08 -16.37
CA VAL A 243 -11.67 0.60 -15.83
C VAL A 243 -12.67 1.01 -16.92
N ARG A 244 -12.26 1.02 -18.20
CA ARG A 244 -13.14 1.29 -19.34
C ARG A 244 -13.99 0.08 -19.77
N ARG A 245 -13.73 -1.09 -19.18
CA ARG A 245 -14.45 -2.31 -19.52
C ARG A 245 -15.84 -2.35 -18.87
N PRO A 246 -16.85 -2.87 -19.56
CA PRO A 246 -18.20 -3.00 -18.99
C PRO A 246 -18.26 -3.96 -17.79
N GLU A 247 -17.27 -4.84 -17.64
CA GLU A 247 -17.17 -5.77 -16.52
C GLU A 247 -16.50 -5.16 -15.29
N VAL A 248 -15.92 -3.96 -15.41
CA VAL A 248 -15.32 -3.23 -14.30
C VAL A 248 -16.23 -2.08 -13.90
N GLU A 249 -16.55 -2.04 -12.62
CA GLU A 249 -17.36 -0.98 -12.03
C GLU A 249 -16.51 -0.21 -11.02
N VAL A 250 -16.59 1.11 -11.06
CA VAL A 250 -15.91 1.98 -10.11
C VAL A 250 -16.96 2.80 -9.36
N MET A 251 -16.90 2.77 -8.04
CA MET A 251 -17.71 3.58 -7.14
C MET A 251 -16.77 4.39 -6.25
N ARG A 252 -17.26 5.41 -5.58
CA ARG A 252 -16.45 6.22 -4.65
C ARG A 252 -17.21 6.45 -3.36
N GLY A 253 -16.51 6.41 -2.24
CA GLY A 253 -17.09 6.68 -0.92
C GLY A 253 -16.06 6.81 0.17
N ARG A 254 -16.49 7.23 1.35
CA ARG A 254 -15.64 7.42 2.53
C ARG A 254 -15.53 6.17 3.39
N GLU A 255 -16.59 5.39 3.38
CA GLU A 255 -16.66 4.13 4.10
C GLU A 255 -17.10 3.02 3.16
N VAL A 256 -16.33 1.94 3.15
CA VAL A 256 -16.58 0.78 2.30
C VAL A 256 -16.56 -0.47 3.15
N ARG A 257 -17.68 -1.18 3.21
CA ARG A 257 -17.77 -2.47 3.85
C ARG A 257 -17.88 -3.56 2.78
N ILE A 258 -17.04 -4.56 2.88
CA ILE A 258 -17.01 -5.71 1.97
C ILE A 258 -17.35 -6.97 2.76
N GLU A 259 -18.39 -7.67 2.33
CA GLU A 259 -18.88 -8.92 2.92
C GLU A 259 -19.12 -9.97 1.85
N LEU A 260 -19.16 -11.24 2.25
CA LEU A 260 -19.68 -12.29 1.38
C LEU A 260 -21.21 -12.32 1.47
N ALA A 261 -21.88 -12.12 0.34
CA ALA A 261 -23.31 -12.38 0.22
C ALA A 261 -23.51 -13.89 -0.02
N GLY A 262 -24.21 -14.60 0.84
CA GLY A 262 -24.54 -16.00 0.60
C GLY A 262 -24.37 -16.91 1.82
N LYS A 263 -24.11 -18.20 1.58
CA LYS A 263 -24.15 -19.23 2.64
C LYS A 263 -23.14 -18.95 3.75
N PRO A 264 -23.55 -18.98 5.03
CA PRO A 264 -22.64 -18.90 6.16
C PRO A 264 -21.56 -19.99 6.10
N GLY A 265 -20.33 -19.62 6.46
CA GLY A 265 -19.21 -20.59 6.61
C GLY A 265 -18.09 -20.49 5.58
N ARG A 266 -18.28 -19.77 4.45
CA ARG A 266 -17.16 -19.47 3.55
C ARG A 266 -16.30 -18.36 4.15
N ARG A 267 -15.05 -18.66 4.45
CA ARG A 267 -14.06 -17.65 4.88
C ARG A 267 -13.24 -17.22 3.69
N LEU A 268 -13.23 -15.93 3.39
CA LEU A 268 -12.41 -15.33 2.35
C LEU A 268 -11.45 -14.36 3.02
N PRO A 269 -10.12 -14.52 2.84
CA PRO A 269 -9.18 -13.54 3.35
C PRO A 269 -9.36 -12.21 2.63
N TYR A 270 -9.07 -11.12 3.34
CA TYR A 270 -8.88 -9.82 2.74
C TYR A 270 -7.41 -9.42 2.85
N GLY A 271 -6.95 -8.62 1.89
CA GLY A 271 -5.62 -8.04 1.89
C GLY A 271 -5.66 -6.56 2.23
N ALA A 272 -4.58 -6.08 2.84
CA ALA A 272 -4.33 -4.68 3.17
C ALA A 272 -2.84 -4.41 2.95
N ASP A 273 -2.50 -3.56 2.00
CA ASP A 273 -1.11 -3.22 1.60
C ASP A 273 -0.19 -4.45 1.42
N GLY A 274 -0.72 -5.53 0.86
CA GLY A 274 0.03 -6.76 0.61
C GLY A 274 0.03 -7.77 1.77
N GLU A 275 -0.44 -7.41 2.95
CA GLU A 275 -0.63 -8.31 4.09
C GLU A 275 -2.03 -8.92 4.10
N LEU A 276 -2.23 -9.99 4.87
CA LEU A 276 -3.52 -10.68 5.03
C LEU A 276 -3.95 -10.65 6.50
N PRO A 277 -4.46 -9.51 6.99
CA PRO A 277 -4.72 -9.34 8.43
C PRO A 277 -5.94 -10.11 8.93
N GLY A 278 -6.79 -10.61 8.05
CA GLY A 278 -8.00 -11.31 8.49
C GLY A 278 -8.85 -11.85 7.35
N VAL A 279 -10.11 -12.10 7.67
CA VAL A 279 -11.13 -12.60 6.74
C VAL A 279 -12.32 -11.65 6.72
N LEU A 280 -13.08 -11.67 5.60
CA LEU A 280 -14.32 -10.88 5.50
C LEU A 280 -15.30 -11.20 6.64
N PRO A 281 -16.05 -10.19 7.13
CA PRO A 281 -16.18 -8.85 6.58
C PRO A 281 -15.03 -7.91 6.96
N VAL A 282 -14.74 -6.95 6.08
CA VAL A 282 -13.85 -5.83 6.36
C VAL A 282 -14.57 -4.51 6.12
N THR A 283 -14.34 -3.55 7.00
CA THR A 283 -14.76 -2.15 6.81
C THR A 283 -13.52 -1.30 6.66
N ALA A 284 -13.43 -0.59 5.55
CA ALA A 284 -12.39 0.37 5.24
C ALA A 284 -12.98 1.79 5.34
N ARG A 285 -12.38 2.66 6.15
CA ARG A 285 -12.75 4.07 6.29
C ARG A 285 -11.58 4.95 5.93
N VAL A 286 -11.81 5.95 5.09
CA VAL A 286 -10.78 6.95 4.84
C VAL A 286 -10.54 7.77 6.11
N MET A 287 -9.29 8.08 6.37
CA MET A 287 -8.80 8.99 7.42
C MET A 287 -8.20 10.21 6.73
N PRO A 288 -9.00 11.26 6.46
CA PRO A 288 -8.54 12.38 5.65
C PRO A 288 -7.37 13.11 6.28
N GLY A 289 -6.32 13.35 5.49
CA GLY A 289 -5.13 14.08 5.92
C GLY A 289 -4.37 13.46 7.09
N ALA A 290 -4.55 12.15 7.32
CA ALA A 290 -4.02 11.47 8.51
C ALA A 290 -2.50 11.35 8.53
N LEU A 291 -1.82 11.58 7.40
CA LEU A 291 -0.37 11.54 7.29
C LEU A 291 0.19 12.85 6.73
N ARG A 292 1.36 13.23 7.20
CA ARG A 292 2.16 14.32 6.64
C ARG A 292 3.38 13.71 5.95
N VAL A 293 3.44 13.79 4.61
CA VAL A 293 4.47 13.11 3.83
C VAL A 293 5.28 14.11 3.02
N LEU A 294 6.62 13.96 3.02
CA LEU A 294 7.50 14.69 2.11
C LEU A 294 7.36 14.10 0.71
N ALA A 295 6.62 14.80 -0.15
CA ALA A 295 6.35 14.41 -1.52
C ALA A 295 6.32 15.65 -2.42
N PRO A 296 6.63 15.50 -3.74
CA PRO A 296 6.58 16.59 -4.71
C PRO A 296 5.23 17.29 -4.79
#